data_6160cd23839e93e2d5b7325a0aea3c37
#
_entry.id   6160cd23839e93e2d5b7325a0aea3c37
#
_cell.length_a   1.000
_cell.length_b   1.000
_cell.length_c   1.000
_cell.angle_alpha   90.00
_cell.angle_beta   90.00
_cell.angle_gamma   90.00
#
_symmetry.space_group_name_H-M   'P 1'
#
loop_
_entity.id
_entity.type
_entity.pdbx_description
1 polymer ?
#
loop_
_entity_poly.entity_id
_entity_poly.type
_entity_poly.pdbx_seq_one_letter_code
_entity_poly.pdbx_strand_id
1 'polypeptide(L)'
;MLEQMGKQAKDAAFILAQLTTAEKNCALSIIAEQLEQQAPLILDENAKDIELAKQNGLSDALIDRLLLTQERLQGIANDVRHVISLADPVGKIIDGGKETQFSNKILIEVVQNALEQAGLPKFAVQAITDPNRELVMQLLKLDRYVDMIIPRGGAGLHELCKQHSTIPVIVGGVGVCHTFVEESADQNKAVFVIDNAKTQRPSTCNTLETLLVQDSIAEEFLPKLVSHLVTKNVKYHAKSTALNILKQAGANVCKVTEKELRKEWGSLDLNVVVVEDIHAAIEHIRQYGTQHSESILTSSQNLARQFINQVDAAAVYVNASTRFTDGGQFGLGSEVAVSTQKLHARGPMGLEALTSYKWVCEGEYTVRK
;
A
#
# COMPACT_ATOMS: atom_id res chain seq x y z
N MET A 1 23.76 16.23 -11.68
CA MET A 1 23.38 14.82 -11.45
C MET A 1 21.94 14.58 -11.88
N LEU A 2 20.90 15.15 -11.25
CA LEU A 2 19.49 14.85 -11.54
C LEU A 2 19.05 15.21 -12.96
N GLU A 3 19.47 16.35 -13.51
CA GLU A 3 19.22 16.72 -14.91
C GLU A 3 19.74 15.67 -15.90
N GLN A 4 20.93 15.11 -15.65
CA GLN A 4 21.51 14.08 -16.47
C GLN A 4 20.72 12.75 -16.35
N MET A 5 20.35 12.38 -15.12
CA MET A 5 19.50 11.20 -14.85
C MET A 5 18.14 11.35 -15.56
N GLY A 6 17.50 12.52 -15.45
CA GLY A 6 16.24 12.81 -16.12
C GLY A 6 16.34 12.69 -17.64
N LYS A 7 17.41 13.22 -18.24
CA LYS A 7 17.65 13.07 -19.67
C LYS A 7 17.81 11.60 -20.07
N GLN A 8 18.66 10.85 -19.34
CA GLN A 8 18.86 9.40 -19.60
C GLN A 8 17.55 8.61 -19.46
N ALA A 9 16.72 8.95 -18.47
CA ALA A 9 15.40 8.33 -18.30
C ALA A 9 14.48 8.59 -19.49
N LYS A 10 14.40 9.83 -20.00
CA LYS A 10 13.61 10.15 -21.20
C LYS A 10 14.12 9.45 -22.45
N ASP A 11 15.44 9.40 -22.65
CA ASP A 11 16.05 8.67 -23.77
C ASP A 11 15.73 7.16 -23.68
N ALA A 12 15.84 6.56 -22.49
CA ALA A 12 15.47 5.16 -22.25
C ALA A 12 13.96 4.94 -22.48
N ALA A 13 13.09 5.80 -21.97
CA ALA A 13 11.65 5.70 -22.15
C ALA A 13 11.26 5.71 -23.64
N PHE A 14 11.93 6.53 -24.46
CA PHE A 14 11.68 6.57 -25.91
C PHE A 14 12.01 5.22 -26.58
N ILE A 15 13.08 4.54 -26.16
CA ILE A 15 13.46 3.21 -26.67
C ILE A 15 12.44 2.17 -26.18
N LEU A 16 12.14 2.15 -24.88
CA LEU A 16 11.21 1.19 -24.27
C LEU A 16 9.81 1.26 -24.86
N ALA A 17 9.35 2.47 -25.25
CA ALA A 17 8.03 2.68 -25.85
C ALA A 17 7.88 1.99 -27.23
N GLN A 18 8.98 1.61 -27.87
CA GLN A 18 9.00 0.97 -29.19
C GLN A 18 9.11 -0.56 -29.12
N LEU A 19 9.36 -1.12 -27.92
CA LEU A 19 9.52 -2.54 -27.73
C LEU A 19 8.20 -3.29 -27.92
N THR A 20 8.33 -4.47 -28.51
CA THR A 20 7.24 -5.46 -28.56
C THR A 20 7.03 -6.08 -27.17
N THR A 21 5.83 -6.64 -26.95
CA THR A 21 5.54 -7.40 -25.73
C THR A 21 6.54 -8.54 -25.50
N ALA A 22 7.00 -9.21 -26.58
CA ALA A 22 7.98 -10.30 -26.49
C ALA A 22 9.34 -9.81 -25.97
N GLU A 23 9.83 -8.66 -26.42
CA GLU A 23 11.09 -8.06 -25.95
C GLU A 23 11.00 -7.63 -24.50
N LYS A 24 9.87 -7.02 -24.08
CA LYS A 24 9.62 -6.67 -22.68
C LYS A 24 9.55 -7.90 -21.78
N ASN A 25 8.85 -8.94 -22.20
CA ASN A 25 8.75 -10.20 -21.47
C ASN A 25 10.09 -10.90 -21.33
N CYS A 26 10.92 -10.87 -22.38
CA CYS A 26 12.29 -11.37 -22.30
C CYS A 26 13.12 -10.63 -21.24
N ALA A 27 13.05 -9.30 -21.22
CA ALA A 27 13.76 -8.50 -20.22
C ALA A 27 13.27 -8.78 -18.79
N LEU A 28 11.96 -8.90 -18.58
CA LEU A 28 11.37 -9.27 -17.29
C LEU A 28 11.82 -10.67 -16.83
N SER A 29 11.90 -11.65 -17.74
CA SER A 29 12.42 -12.99 -17.43
C SER A 29 13.87 -12.92 -16.94
N ILE A 30 14.72 -12.19 -17.65
CA ILE A 30 16.12 -11.97 -17.27
C ILE A 30 16.22 -11.27 -15.92
N ILE A 31 15.39 -10.27 -15.65
CA ILE A 31 15.34 -9.60 -14.34
C ILE A 31 15.01 -10.60 -13.23
N ALA A 32 13.99 -11.44 -13.40
CA ALA A 32 13.61 -12.45 -12.42
C ALA A 32 14.74 -13.44 -12.16
N GLU A 33 15.41 -13.93 -13.23
CA GLU A 33 16.54 -14.83 -13.13
C GLU A 33 17.75 -14.19 -12.41
N GLN A 34 18.06 -12.92 -12.71
CA GLN A 34 19.14 -12.19 -12.07
C GLN A 34 18.85 -11.93 -10.57
N LEU A 35 17.62 -11.64 -10.19
CA LEU A 35 17.22 -11.52 -8.77
C LEU A 35 17.49 -12.82 -8.01
N GLU A 36 17.18 -13.97 -8.59
CA GLU A 36 17.44 -15.29 -7.99
C GLU A 36 18.93 -15.61 -7.94
N GLN A 37 19.65 -15.40 -9.02
CA GLN A 37 21.11 -15.68 -9.12
C GLN A 37 21.93 -14.82 -8.17
N GLN A 38 21.55 -13.55 -8.00
CA GLN A 38 22.22 -12.59 -7.14
C GLN A 38 21.64 -12.56 -5.70
N ALA A 39 20.77 -13.50 -5.34
CA ALA A 39 20.14 -13.55 -4.02
C ALA A 39 21.14 -13.47 -2.86
N PRO A 40 22.27 -14.19 -2.84
CA PRO A 40 23.24 -14.09 -1.74
C PRO A 40 23.77 -12.67 -1.55
N LEU A 41 24.08 -11.96 -2.63
CA LEU A 41 24.57 -10.58 -2.59
C LEU A 41 23.49 -9.60 -2.11
N ILE A 42 22.25 -9.76 -2.60
CA ILE A 42 21.11 -8.94 -2.19
C ILE A 42 20.83 -9.11 -0.70
N LEU A 43 20.83 -10.33 -0.20
CA LEU A 43 20.56 -10.63 1.22
C LEU A 43 21.67 -10.12 2.14
N ASP A 44 22.95 -10.17 1.70
CA ASP A 44 24.06 -9.59 2.45
C ASP A 44 23.94 -8.07 2.58
N GLU A 45 23.59 -7.36 1.50
CA GLU A 45 23.34 -5.92 1.54
C GLU A 45 22.09 -5.57 2.38
N ASN A 46 21.03 -6.39 2.32
CA ASN A 46 19.85 -6.21 3.17
C ASN A 46 20.18 -6.39 4.66
N ALA A 47 21.05 -7.31 5.02
CA ALA A 47 21.47 -7.50 6.41
C ALA A 47 22.09 -6.23 7.00
N LYS A 48 22.80 -5.42 6.19
CA LYS A 48 23.35 -4.12 6.62
C LYS A 48 22.25 -3.09 6.90
N ASP A 49 21.20 -3.05 6.07
CA ASP A 49 20.03 -2.20 6.30
C ASP A 49 19.30 -2.60 7.59
N ILE A 50 19.14 -3.89 7.84
CA ILE A 50 18.49 -4.40 9.06
C ILE A 50 19.29 -4.06 10.32
N GLU A 51 20.62 -4.21 10.28
CA GLU A 51 21.48 -3.83 11.41
C GLU A 51 21.39 -2.33 11.69
N LEU A 52 21.43 -1.48 10.65
CA LEU A 52 21.26 -0.05 10.77
C LEU A 52 19.87 0.33 11.32
N ALA A 53 18.81 -0.37 10.90
CA ALA A 53 17.45 -0.17 11.38
C ALA A 53 17.34 -0.46 12.90
N LYS A 54 17.97 -1.55 13.37
CA LYS A 54 18.04 -1.89 14.80
C LYS A 54 18.78 -0.82 15.59
N GLN A 55 19.95 -0.37 15.11
CA GLN A 55 20.74 0.69 15.76
C GLN A 55 19.97 2.02 15.84
N ASN A 56 19.12 2.32 14.86
CA ASN A 56 18.26 3.49 14.83
C ASN A 56 16.96 3.32 15.66
N GLY A 57 16.77 2.18 16.33
CA GLY A 57 15.63 1.93 17.24
C GLY A 57 14.30 1.76 16.54
N LEU A 58 14.28 1.26 15.28
CA LEU A 58 13.04 0.93 14.60
C LEU A 58 12.31 -0.20 15.33
N SER A 59 10.97 -0.18 15.31
CA SER A 59 10.16 -1.23 15.89
C SER A 59 10.30 -2.56 15.14
N ASP A 60 10.06 -3.69 15.81
CA ASP A 60 10.14 -5.02 15.21
C ASP A 60 9.23 -5.16 13.97
N ALA A 61 8.05 -4.54 13.98
CA ALA A 61 7.13 -4.52 12.85
C ALA A 61 7.70 -3.78 11.62
N LEU A 62 8.43 -2.69 11.85
CA LEU A 62 9.13 -1.97 10.79
C LEU A 62 10.35 -2.74 10.29
N ILE A 63 11.11 -3.36 11.20
CA ILE A 63 12.25 -4.22 10.84
C ILE A 63 11.78 -5.40 9.98
N ASP A 64 10.69 -6.09 10.36
CA ASP A 64 10.11 -7.17 9.54
C ASP A 64 9.70 -6.69 8.14
N ARG A 65 9.21 -5.46 8.04
CA ARG A 65 8.84 -4.87 6.75
C ARG A 65 10.05 -4.63 5.83
N LEU A 66 11.21 -4.32 6.38
CA LEU A 66 12.46 -4.07 5.64
C LEU A 66 13.22 -5.36 5.32
N LEU A 67 12.98 -6.43 6.09
CA LEU A 67 13.71 -7.69 5.98
C LEU A 67 13.41 -8.38 4.66
N LEU A 68 14.46 -8.69 3.90
CA LEU A 68 14.43 -9.64 2.80
C LEU A 68 14.90 -11.01 3.31
N THR A 69 14.21 -12.06 2.90
CA THR A 69 14.60 -13.45 3.07
C THR A 69 14.70 -14.09 1.70
N GLN A 70 15.33 -15.26 1.60
CA GLN A 70 15.38 -16.03 0.36
C GLN A 70 13.97 -16.25 -0.22
N GLU A 71 13.00 -16.57 0.65
CA GLU A 71 11.60 -16.80 0.27
C GLU A 71 10.93 -15.50 -0.23
N ARG A 72 11.13 -14.36 0.47
CA ARG A 72 10.60 -13.07 0.03
C ARG A 72 11.19 -12.63 -1.30
N LEU A 73 12.50 -12.85 -1.51
CA LEU A 73 13.16 -12.53 -2.76
C LEU A 73 12.68 -13.42 -3.91
N GLN A 74 12.47 -14.71 -3.65
CA GLN A 74 11.83 -15.63 -4.60
C GLN A 74 10.40 -15.18 -4.94
N GLY A 75 9.65 -14.69 -3.94
CA GLY A 75 8.34 -14.08 -4.15
C GLY A 75 8.41 -12.89 -5.12
N ILE A 76 9.36 -11.98 -4.95
CA ILE A 76 9.58 -10.84 -5.86
C ILE A 76 9.88 -11.32 -7.28
N ALA A 77 10.74 -12.31 -7.46
CA ALA A 77 11.06 -12.87 -8.78
C ALA A 77 9.81 -13.52 -9.43
N ASN A 78 8.98 -14.18 -8.65
CA ASN A 78 7.71 -14.75 -9.12
C ASN A 78 6.69 -13.67 -9.49
N ASP A 79 6.63 -12.56 -8.75
CA ASP A 79 5.78 -11.41 -9.08
C ASP A 79 6.22 -10.78 -10.41
N VAL A 80 7.53 -10.66 -10.67
CA VAL A 80 8.05 -10.22 -11.98
C VAL A 80 7.61 -11.18 -13.10
N ARG A 81 7.67 -12.49 -12.88
CA ARG A 81 7.17 -13.50 -13.86
C ARG A 81 5.65 -13.40 -14.03
N HIS A 82 4.91 -13.10 -12.95
CA HIS A 82 3.47 -12.91 -13.05
C HIS A 82 3.14 -11.70 -13.94
N VAL A 83 3.91 -10.60 -13.86
CA VAL A 83 3.76 -9.45 -14.75
C VAL A 83 3.88 -9.85 -16.24
N ILE A 84 4.74 -10.82 -16.58
CA ILE A 84 4.86 -11.36 -17.96
C ILE A 84 3.53 -11.93 -18.46
N SER A 85 2.69 -12.48 -17.59
CA SER A 85 1.39 -13.07 -17.95
C SER A 85 0.27 -12.05 -18.15
N LEU A 86 0.49 -10.77 -17.78
CA LEU A 86 -0.49 -9.71 -17.91
C LEU A 86 -0.46 -9.04 -19.28
N ALA A 87 -1.54 -8.36 -19.65
CA ALA A 87 -1.54 -7.48 -20.81
C ALA A 87 -0.55 -6.33 -20.63
N ASP A 88 0.23 -6.03 -21.67
CA ASP A 88 1.35 -5.06 -21.63
C ASP A 88 0.87 -3.59 -21.55
N PRO A 89 1.17 -2.86 -20.48
CA PRO A 89 1.08 -1.40 -20.41
C PRO A 89 2.47 -0.77 -20.29
N VAL A 90 2.80 0.16 -21.13
CA VAL A 90 4.16 0.70 -21.34
C VAL A 90 4.67 1.65 -20.25
N GLY A 91 5.88 1.40 -19.75
CA GLY A 91 6.88 2.35 -19.22
C GLY A 91 6.73 2.89 -17.78
N LYS A 92 7.71 2.62 -16.87
CA LYS A 92 7.71 3.07 -15.48
C LYS A 92 9.08 3.34 -14.85
N ILE A 93 9.08 4.22 -13.81
CA ILE A 93 10.21 4.50 -12.90
C ILE A 93 9.77 4.18 -11.45
N ILE A 94 10.65 3.58 -10.63
CA ILE A 94 10.41 3.23 -9.23
C ILE A 94 11.49 3.83 -8.35
N ASP A 95 11.11 4.39 -7.19
CA ASP A 95 11.99 5.01 -6.20
C ASP A 95 12.09 4.16 -4.92
N GLY A 96 13.22 4.28 -4.19
CA GLY A 96 13.54 3.58 -2.96
C GLY A 96 13.65 4.48 -1.73
N GLY A 97 13.21 3.99 -0.56
CA GLY A 97 13.21 4.72 0.70
C GLY A 97 14.59 4.78 1.39
N LYS A 98 14.74 5.72 2.34
CA LYS A 98 15.95 5.99 3.12
C LYS A 98 16.43 4.82 3.97
N GLU A 99 15.50 3.98 4.42
CA GLU A 99 15.74 2.89 5.36
C GLU A 99 16.39 1.66 4.72
N THR A 100 16.46 1.60 3.38
CA THR A 100 16.96 0.45 2.59
C THR A 100 17.99 0.87 1.56
N GLN A 101 18.90 1.79 1.91
CA GLN A 101 19.84 2.35 0.92
C GLN A 101 20.78 1.33 0.30
N PHE A 102 21.23 0.31 1.06
CA PHE A 102 22.12 -0.74 0.55
C PHE A 102 21.36 -1.73 -0.32
N SER A 103 20.21 -2.22 0.14
CA SER A 103 19.35 -3.12 -0.63
C SER A 103 18.87 -2.46 -1.93
N ASN A 104 18.45 -1.19 -1.89
CA ASN A 104 18.00 -0.47 -3.07
C ASN A 104 19.13 -0.32 -4.10
N LYS A 105 20.34 0.02 -3.66
CA LYS A 105 21.50 0.16 -4.54
C LYS A 105 21.77 -1.14 -5.28
N ILE A 106 21.88 -2.28 -4.58
CA ILE A 106 22.20 -3.56 -5.21
C ILE A 106 21.05 -4.07 -6.09
N LEU A 107 19.78 -3.86 -5.68
CA LEU A 107 18.62 -4.23 -6.51
C LEU A 107 18.60 -3.46 -7.82
N ILE A 108 18.89 -2.16 -7.81
CA ILE A 108 18.99 -1.35 -9.03
C ILE A 108 20.14 -1.83 -9.92
N GLU A 109 21.31 -2.11 -9.35
CA GLU A 109 22.45 -2.64 -10.11
C GLU A 109 22.12 -3.98 -10.78
N VAL A 110 21.44 -4.90 -10.06
CA VAL A 110 21.00 -6.19 -10.61
C VAL A 110 20.01 -5.99 -11.77
N VAL A 111 19.01 -5.09 -11.60
CA VAL A 111 18.03 -4.78 -12.65
C VAL A 111 18.70 -4.11 -13.86
N GLN A 112 19.62 -3.17 -13.64
CA GLN A 112 20.36 -2.50 -14.72
C GLN A 112 21.22 -3.49 -15.52
N ASN A 113 21.90 -4.42 -14.86
CA ASN A 113 22.68 -5.47 -15.52
C ASN A 113 21.77 -6.41 -16.32
N ALA A 114 20.60 -6.76 -15.80
CA ALA A 114 19.61 -7.56 -16.51
C ALA A 114 19.09 -6.85 -17.78
N LEU A 115 18.84 -5.54 -17.70
CA LEU A 115 18.44 -4.73 -18.86
C LEU A 115 19.55 -4.68 -19.93
N GLU A 116 20.81 -4.47 -19.54
CA GLU A 116 21.95 -4.51 -20.48
C GLU A 116 22.11 -5.90 -21.12
N GLN A 117 21.92 -6.98 -20.34
CA GLN A 117 21.94 -8.35 -20.88
C GLN A 117 20.80 -8.60 -21.88
N ALA A 118 19.63 -7.97 -21.66
CA ALA A 118 18.51 -7.99 -22.60
C ALA A 118 18.70 -7.07 -23.82
N GLY A 119 19.81 -6.33 -23.93
CA GLY A 119 20.05 -5.34 -24.98
C GLY A 119 19.26 -4.06 -24.83
N LEU A 120 18.76 -3.76 -23.60
CA LEU A 120 17.95 -2.60 -23.30
C LEU A 120 18.74 -1.51 -22.55
N PRO A 121 18.27 -0.24 -22.58
CA PRO A 121 18.94 0.85 -21.88
C PRO A 121 18.93 0.64 -20.37
N LYS A 122 20.07 0.50 -19.74
CA LYS A 122 20.19 0.35 -18.28
C LYS A 122 19.58 1.52 -17.48
N PHE A 123 19.60 2.73 -18.03
CA PHE A 123 19.04 3.92 -17.40
C PHE A 123 17.52 4.00 -17.46
N ALA A 124 16.83 2.95 -17.94
CA ALA A 124 15.39 2.80 -17.80
C ALA A 124 14.98 2.69 -16.31
N VAL A 125 15.88 2.19 -15.45
CA VAL A 125 15.70 2.15 -14.00
C VAL A 125 16.90 2.83 -13.36
N GLN A 126 16.64 3.79 -12.46
CA GLN A 126 17.67 4.57 -11.80
C GLN A 126 17.32 4.81 -10.33
N ALA A 127 18.33 5.00 -9.48
CA ALA A 127 18.17 5.40 -8.10
C ALA A 127 19.02 6.62 -7.78
N ILE A 128 18.50 7.47 -6.90
CA ILE A 128 19.26 8.55 -6.25
C ILE A 128 19.86 7.95 -4.97
N THR A 129 21.15 7.63 -5.01
CA THR A 129 21.85 6.97 -3.88
C THR A 129 22.35 7.94 -2.81
N ASP A 130 22.38 9.25 -3.10
CA ASP A 130 22.76 10.29 -2.15
C ASP A 130 21.56 10.60 -1.23
N PRO A 131 21.68 10.44 0.10
CA PRO A 131 20.60 10.66 1.06
C PRO A 131 20.28 12.14 1.32
N ASN A 132 20.91 13.08 0.59
CA ASN A 132 20.68 14.50 0.77
C ASN A 132 19.22 14.87 0.43
N ARG A 133 18.51 15.42 1.44
CA ARG A 133 17.10 15.84 1.29
C ARG A 133 16.87 16.95 0.27
N GLU A 134 17.90 17.76 -0.02
CA GLU A 134 17.80 18.80 -1.05
C GLU A 134 17.56 18.20 -2.44
N LEU A 135 18.07 16.99 -2.71
CA LEU A 135 17.81 16.28 -3.96
C LEU A 135 16.34 15.93 -4.14
N VAL A 136 15.63 15.61 -3.06
CA VAL A 136 14.17 15.41 -3.11
C VAL A 136 13.47 16.69 -3.56
N MET A 137 13.85 17.85 -3.00
CA MET A 137 13.28 19.15 -3.39
C MET A 137 13.57 19.51 -4.85
N GLN A 138 14.76 19.15 -5.35
CA GLN A 138 15.11 19.33 -6.75
C GLN A 138 14.32 18.37 -7.65
N LEU A 139 14.18 17.10 -7.26
CA LEU A 139 13.40 16.10 -7.99
C LEU A 139 11.95 16.55 -8.18
N LEU A 140 11.32 17.12 -7.13
CA LEU A 140 9.95 17.61 -7.17
C LEU A 140 9.72 18.76 -8.17
N LYS A 141 10.78 19.31 -8.76
CA LYS A 141 10.74 20.40 -9.74
C LYS A 141 11.19 19.98 -11.15
N LEU A 142 11.49 18.70 -11.35
CA LEU A 142 11.98 18.18 -12.64
C LEU A 142 10.81 17.82 -13.59
N ASP A 143 9.76 18.64 -13.67
CA ASP A 143 8.56 18.44 -14.51
C ASP A 143 8.88 18.27 -15.99
N ARG A 144 10.02 18.79 -16.45
CA ARG A 144 10.53 18.54 -17.80
C ARG A 144 10.85 17.09 -18.10
N TYR A 145 11.21 16.31 -17.07
CA TYR A 145 11.72 14.93 -17.21
C TYR A 145 10.83 13.89 -16.53
N VAL A 146 10.11 14.27 -15.49
CA VAL A 146 9.30 13.39 -14.65
C VAL A 146 7.83 13.69 -14.85
N ASP A 147 7.06 12.69 -15.22
CA ASP A 147 5.63 12.83 -15.53
C ASP A 147 4.75 12.67 -14.29
N MET A 148 5.21 11.94 -13.26
CA MET A 148 4.43 11.61 -12.06
C MET A 148 5.34 11.32 -10.85
N ILE A 149 4.91 11.75 -9.67
CA ILE A 149 5.52 11.40 -8.38
C ILE A 149 4.57 10.50 -7.60
N ILE A 150 5.10 9.38 -7.09
CA ILE A 150 4.38 8.46 -6.20
C ILE A 150 5.17 8.36 -4.89
N PRO A 151 4.87 9.20 -3.88
CA PRO A 151 5.62 9.17 -2.63
C PRO A 151 5.35 7.88 -1.86
N ARG A 152 6.41 7.29 -1.33
CA ARG A 152 6.37 6.11 -0.45
C ARG A 152 6.97 6.51 0.90
N GLY A 153 6.14 6.54 1.94
CA GLY A 153 6.54 6.97 3.28
C GLY A 153 5.36 7.46 4.10
N GLY A 154 5.62 8.08 5.25
CA GLY A 154 4.58 8.60 6.14
C GLY A 154 3.93 9.89 5.64
N ALA A 155 2.85 10.31 6.33
CA ALA A 155 2.03 11.49 5.98
C ALA A 155 2.83 12.77 5.71
N GLY A 156 3.94 12.98 6.44
CA GLY A 156 4.79 14.15 6.25
C GLY A 156 5.46 14.23 4.87
N LEU A 157 5.88 13.10 4.30
CA LEU A 157 6.43 13.06 2.94
C LEU A 157 5.35 13.35 1.90
N HIS A 158 4.17 12.77 2.05
CA HIS A 158 3.04 13.04 1.15
C HIS A 158 2.67 14.52 1.15
N GLU A 159 2.60 15.14 2.32
CA GLU A 159 2.30 16.57 2.43
C GLU A 159 3.39 17.45 1.84
N LEU A 160 4.67 17.12 2.07
CA LEU A 160 5.80 17.81 1.45
C LEU A 160 5.71 17.75 -0.08
N CYS A 161 5.45 16.58 -0.65
CA CYS A 161 5.29 16.42 -2.09
C CYS A 161 4.11 17.25 -2.62
N LYS A 162 2.95 17.23 -1.95
CA LYS A 162 1.78 18.04 -2.34
C LYS A 162 2.05 19.54 -2.35
N GLN A 163 2.79 20.04 -1.36
CA GLN A 163 3.06 21.47 -1.21
C GLN A 163 4.13 22.00 -2.16
N HIS A 164 5.10 21.14 -2.52
CA HIS A 164 6.30 21.62 -3.21
C HIS A 164 6.49 21.08 -4.63
N SER A 165 5.76 20.05 -5.05
CA SER A 165 5.91 19.49 -6.39
C SER A 165 5.27 20.35 -7.47
N THR A 166 5.98 20.55 -8.60
CA THR A 166 5.40 21.02 -9.87
C THR A 166 4.93 19.86 -10.75
N ILE A 167 5.25 18.62 -10.36
CA ILE A 167 4.88 17.40 -11.05
C ILE A 167 3.61 16.84 -10.39
N PRO A 168 2.68 16.23 -11.13
CA PRO A 168 1.54 15.54 -10.56
C PRO A 168 1.95 14.52 -9.50
N VAL A 169 1.32 14.57 -8.31
CA VAL A 169 1.62 13.69 -7.19
C VAL A 169 0.43 12.77 -6.92
N ILE A 170 0.66 11.47 -6.94
CA ILE A 170 -0.34 10.50 -6.49
C ILE A 170 -0.17 10.28 -4.99
N VAL A 171 -1.12 10.79 -4.23
CA VAL A 171 -1.13 10.65 -2.77
C VAL A 171 -1.93 9.42 -2.38
N GLY A 172 -1.31 8.58 -1.59
CA GLY A 172 -1.92 7.39 -1.02
C GLY A 172 -1.23 7.03 0.30
N GLY A 173 -1.59 5.92 0.88
CA GLY A 173 -0.71 5.22 1.81
C GLY A 173 -0.91 5.45 3.31
N VAL A 174 -1.68 6.42 3.78
CA VAL A 174 -2.08 6.46 5.20
C VAL A 174 -3.45 5.78 5.33
N GLY A 175 -3.48 4.63 6.00
CA GLY A 175 -4.68 3.82 6.14
C GLY A 175 -5.22 3.83 7.58
N VAL A 176 -6.21 4.68 7.87
CA VAL A 176 -7.04 4.51 9.08
C VAL A 176 -8.30 3.77 8.66
N CYS A 177 -8.18 2.45 8.58
CA CYS A 177 -9.23 1.56 8.07
C CYS A 177 -10.18 1.13 9.19
N HIS A 178 -11.47 0.97 8.85
CA HIS A 178 -12.50 0.58 9.79
C HIS A 178 -13.17 -0.74 9.41
N THR A 179 -13.62 -1.46 10.42
CA THR A 179 -14.58 -2.56 10.25
C THR A 179 -15.75 -2.32 11.18
N PHE A 180 -16.96 -2.27 10.65
CA PHE A 180 -18.19 -2.16 11.43
C PHE A 180 -18.85 -3.54 11.55
N VAL A 181 -19.08 -3.98 12.79
CA VAL A 181 -19.85 -5.20 13.11
C VAL A 181 -21.26 -4.78 13.47
N GLU A 182 -22.18 -5.06 12.55
CA GLU A 182 -23.60 -4.78 12.70
C GLU A 182 -24.31 -5.94 13.42
N GLU A 183 -25.44 -5.70 14.07
CA GLU A 183 -26.11 -6.68 14.96
C GLU A 183 -26.46 -8.02 14.31
N SER A 184 -26.76 -8.04 12.99
CA SER A 184 -27.07 -9.26 12.27
C SER A 184 -25.84 -10.07 11.83
N ALA A 185 -24.63 -9.58 12.12
CA ALA A 185 -23.40 -10.26 11.75
C ALA A 185 -23.27 -11.65 12.41
N ASP A 186 -22.77 -12.61 11.66
CA ASP A 186 -22.32 -13.88 12.26
C ASP A 186 -21.06 -13.60 13.12
N GLN A 187 -21.29 -13.44 14.41
CA GLN A 187 -20.24 -13.07 15.36
C GLN A 187 -19.06 -14.08 15.36
N ASN A 188 -19.33 -15.37 15.13
CA ASN A 188 -18.28 -16.39 15.10
C ASN A 188 -17.36 -16.23 13.90
N LYS A 189 -17.89 -15.82 12.74
CA LYS A 189 -17.08 -15.52 11.54
C LYS A 189 -16.45 -14.15 11.64
N ALA A 190 -17.13 -13.19 12.24
CA ALA A 190 -16.63 -11.81 12.41
C ALA A 190 -15.29 -11.76 13.16
N VAL A 191 -15.09 -12.58 14.19
CA VAL A 191 -13.81 -12.61 14.94
C VAL A 191 -12.64 -13.03 14.06
N PHE A 192 -12.81 -13.95 13.10
CA PHE A 192 -11.75 -14.35 12.16
C PHE A 192 -11.44 -13.25 11.13
N VAL A 193 -12.46 -12.52 10.67
CA VAL A 193 -12.26 -11.38 9.76
C VAL A 193 -11.46 -10.29 10.46
N ILE A 194 -11.79 -9.98 11.72
CA ILE A 194 -11.09 -8.96 12.52
C ILE A 194 -9.66 -9.41 12.87
N ASP A 195 -9.49 -10.69 13.25
CA ASP A 195 -8.15 -11.26 13.49
C ASP A 195 -7.27 -11.08 12.24
N ASN A 196 -7.73 -11.55 11.08
CA ASN A 196 -7.01 -11.38 9.82
C ASN A 196 -6.74 -9.89 9.51
N ALA A 197 -7.76 -9.03 9.64
CA ALA A 197 -7.65 -7.61 9.34
C ALA A 197 -6.64 -6.88 10.23
N LYS A 198 -6.46 -7.30 11.49
CA LYS A 198 -5.54 -6.64 12.43
C LYS A 198 -4.20 -7.33 12.57
N THR A 199 -4.15 -8.69 12.57
CA THR A 199 -2.96 -9.40 13.03
C THR A 199 -2.11 -9.99 11.93
N GLN A 200 -2.62 -10.17 10.71
CA GLN A 200 -1.89 -10.79 9.61
C GLN A 200 -0.60 -10.02 9.26
N ARG A 201 -0.68 -8.68 9.16
CA ARG A 201 0.47 -7.80 8.92
C ARG A 201 0.16 -6.40 9.41
N PRO A 202 0.37 -6.10 10.69
CA PRO A 202 -0.13 -4.88 11.35
C PRO A 202 0.49 -3.58 10.82
N SER A 203 1.62 -3.64 10.10
CA SER A 203 2.34 -2.48 9.58
C SER A 203 1.91 -2.04 8.16
N THR A 204 0.85 -2.63 7.58
CA THR A 204 0.38 -2.29 6.24
C THR A 204 -0.80 -1.32 6.27
N CYS A 205 -0.90 -0.45 5.26
CA CYS A 205 -1.89 0.63 5.18
C CYS A 205 -3.36 0.18 5.14
N ASN A 206 -3.64 -1.08 4.77
CA ASN A 206 -4.98 -1.67 4.75
C ASN A 206 -5.30 -2.46 6.03
N THR A 207 -4.44 -2.37 7.06
CA THR A 207 -4.68 -2.98 8.37
C THR A 207 -5.86 -2.30 9.07
N LEU A 208 -6.67 -3.07 9.77
CA LEU A 208 -7.74 -2.55 10.62
C LEU A 208 -7.16 -1.69 11.77
N GLU A 209 -7.56 -0.43 11.83
CA GLU A 209 -7.13 0.50 12.87
C GLU A 209 -8.24 0.85 13.86
N THR A 210 -9.50 0.82 13.40
CA THR A 210 -10.65 1.08 14.26
C THR A 210 -11.77 0.05 14.02
N LEU A 211 -12.14 -0.65 15.06
CA LEU A 211 -13.29 -1.54 15.12
C LEU A 211 -14.50 -0.77 15.65
N LEU A 212 -15.56 -0.72 14.86
CA LEU A 212 -16.86 -0.20 15.26
C LEU A 212 -17.78 -1.38 15.56
N VAL A 213 -18.46 -1.38 16.70
CA VAL A 213 -19.38 -2.45 17.10
C VAL A 213 -20.72 -1.82 17.46
N GLN A 214 -21.79 -2.37 16.90
CA GLN A 214 -23.13 -1.91 17.23
C GLN A 214 -23.44 -2.16 18.71
N ASP A 215 -24.06 -1.20 19.37
CA ASP A 215 -24.32 -1.20 20.82
C ASP A 215 -25.08 -2.46 21.28
N SER A 216 -26.09 -2.86 20.51
CA SER A 216 -26.95 -4.03 20.83
C SER A 216 -26.18 -5.35 20.99
N ILE A 217 -25.00 -5.51 20.39
CA ILE A 217 -24.19 -6.73 20.45
C ILE A 217 -22.85 -6.55 21.20
N ALA A 218 -22.52 -5.34 21.60
CA ALA A 218 -21.20 -5.03 22.13
C ALA A 218 -20.83 -5.84 23.38
N GLU A 219 -21.80 -6.04 24.31
CA GLU A 219 -21.58 -6.79 25.55
C GLU A 219 -21.30 -8.29 25.32
N GLU A 220 -21.86 -8.86 24.25
CA GLU A 220 -21.61 -10.26 23.87
C GLU A 220 -20.37 -10.41 22.99
N PHE A 221 -20.24 -9.54 21.98
CA PHE A 221 -19.24 -9.68 20.94
C PHE A 221 -17.81 -9.33 21.41
N LEU A 222 -17.64 -8.24 22.17
CA LEU A 222 -16.30 -7.79 22.57
C LEU A 222 -15.57 -8.79 23.46
N PRO A 223 -16.19 -9.46 24.49
CA PRO A 223 -15.53 -10.51 25.24
C PRO A 223 -15.13 -11.72 24.38
N LYS A 224 -15.98 -12.09 23.40
CA LYS A 224 -15.68 -13.16 22.43
C LYS A 224 -14.44 -12.82 21.58
N LEU A 225 -14.34 -11.58 21.09
CA LEU A 225 -13.18 -11.09 20.33
C LEU A 225 -11.91 -11.09 21.19
N VAL A 226 -11.99 -10.60 22.44
CA VAL A 226 -10.84 -10.59 23.37
C VAL A 226 -10.34 -12.01 23.63
N SER A 227 -11.24 -12.96 23.86
CA SER A 227 -10.88 -14.37 24.05
C SER A 227 -10.20 -14.96 22.80
N HIS A 228 -10.69 -14.63 21.60
CA HIS A 228 -10.10 -15.10 20.33
C HIS A 228 -8.69 -14.53 20.11
N LEU A 229 -8.48 -13.26 20.42
CA LEU A 229 -7.20 -12.56 20.18
C LEU A 229 -6.22 -12.62 21.35
N VAL A 230 -6.53 -13.38 22.42
CA VAL A 230 -5.73 -13.40 23.67
C VAL A 230 -4.26 -13.72 23.45
N THR A 231 -3.94 -14.60 22.50
CA THR A 231 -2.55 -15.02 22.17
C THR A 231 -1.84 -14.06 21.21
N LYS A 232 -2.56 -13.10 20.64
CA LYS A 232 -2.04 -12.18 19.60
C LYS A 232 -1.46 -10.89 20.19
N ASN A 233 -1.54 -10.70 21.52
CA ASN A 233 -1.04 -9.51 22.22
C ASN A 233 -1.61 -8.17 21.67
N VAL A 234 -2.86 -8.17 21.23
CA VAL A 234 -3.51 -6.94 20.77
C VAL A 234 -3.74 -6.00 21.95
N LYS A 235 -3.31 -4.75 21.82
CA LYS A 235 -3.59 -3.68 22.76
C LYS A 235 -4.79 -2.86 22.25
N TYR A 236 -5.80 -2.76 23.09
CA TYR A 236 -7.03 -2.06 22.74
C TYR A 236 -7.00 -0.60 23.23
N HIS A 237 -7.58 0.28 22.43
CA HIS A 237 -7.79 1.69 22.76
C HIS A 237 -9.27 1.99 22.64
N ALA A 238 -9.92 2.36 23.75
CA ALA A 238 -11.39 2.49 23.78
C ALA A 238 -11.85 3.65 24.64
N LYS A 239 -13.07 4.08 24.43
CA LYS A 239 -13.75 5.06 25.30
C LYS A 239 -15.15 4.57 25.69
N SER A 240 -15.71 5.16 26.76
CA SER A 240 -17.11 4.93 27.19
C SER A 240 -17.43 3.44 27.38
N THR A 241 -18.52 2.97 26.79
CA THR A 241 -19.05 1.60 26.89
C THR A 241 -18.00 0.57 26.51
N ALA A 242 -17.32 0.73 25.36
CA ALA A 242 -16.29 -0.21 24.90
C ALA A 242 -15.16 -0.39 25.93
N LEU A 243 -14.69 0.70 26.56
CA LEU A 243 -13.63 0.64 27.57
C LEU A 243 -14.02 -0.23 28.76
N ASN A 244 -15.27 -0.10 29.24
CA ASN A 244 -15.77 -0.85 30.40
C ASN A 244 -15.89 -2.35 30.06
N ILE A 245 -16.49 -2.69 28.92
CA ILE A 245 -16.67 -4.07 28.48
C ILE A 245 -15.29 -4.75 28.30
N LEU A 246 -14.35 -4.10 27.62
CA LEU A 246 -13.01 -4.65 27.38
C LEU A 246 -12.22 -4.84 28.69
N LYS A 247 -12.35 -3.94 29.67
CA LYS A 247 -11.76 -4.11 31.00
C LYS A 247 -12.34 -5.33 31.74
N GLN A 248 -13.67 -5.49 31.71
CA GLN A 248 -14.35 -6.62 32.32
C GLN A 248 -13.95 -7.96 31.67
N ALA A 249 -13.71 -7.93 30.35
CA ALA A 249 -13.21 -9.08 29.59
C ALA A 249 -11.72 -9.39 29.84
N GLY A 250 -11.01 -8.61 30.66
CA GLY A 250 -9.60 -8.80 30.96
C GLY A 250 -8.63 -8.39 29.87
N ALA A 251 -9.08 -7.55 28.92
CA ALA A 251 -8.25 -7.07 27.83
C ALA A 251 -7.17 -6.07 28.29
N ASN A 252 -6.04 -6.06 27.58
CA ASN A 252 -5.05 -4.98 27.69
C ASN A 252 -5.61 -3.73 27.00
N VAL A 253 -6.32 -2.89 27.75
CA VAL A 253 -7.04 -1.72 27.20
C VAL A 253 -6.67 -0.43 27.92
N CYS A 254 -6.52 0.65 27.13
CA CYS A 254 -6.36 2.02 27.61
C CYS A 254 -7.43 2.95 27.01
N LYS A 255 -7.54 4.16 27.59
CA LYS A 255 -8.48 5.17 27.08
C LYS A 255 -7.94 5.76 25.79
N VAL A 256 -8.76 5.81 24.74
CA VAL A 256 -8.45 6.44 23.46
C VAL A 256 -8.73 7.94 23.48
N THR A 257 -7.90 8.71 22.81
CA THR A 257 -8.09 10.15 22.56
C THR A 257 -8.61 10.40 21.15
N GLU A 258 -9.20 11.58 20.90
CA GLU A 258 -9.66 11.98 19.55
C GLU A 258 -8.53 11.99 18.50
N LYS A 259 -7.30 12.30 18.92
CA LYS A 259 -6.14 12.28 18.05
C LYS A 259 -5.75 10.85 17.65
N GLU A 260 -5.89 9.91 18.56
CA GLU A 260 -5.57 8.50 18.33
C GLU A 260 -6.58 7.80 17.42
N LEU A 261 -7.84 8.26 17.37
CA LEU A 261 -8.83 7.78 16.39
C LEU A 261 -8.45 8.11 14.93
N ARG A 262 -7.57 9.08 14.72
CA ARG A 262 -7.04 9.47 13.39
C ARG A 262 -5.66 8.88 13.09
N LYS A 263 -5.18 7.99 13.94
CA LYS A 263 -3.82 7.46 13.86
C LYS A 263 -3.81 6.12 13.14
N GLU A 264 -2.97 6.01 12.13
CA GLU A 264 -2.48 4.73 11.65
C GLU A 264 -1.44 4.21 12.63
N TRP A 265 -1.77 3.15 13.35
CA TRP A 265 -0.91 2.63 14.43
C TRP A 265 0.33 1.90 13.88
N GLY A 266 0.14 1.13 12.81
CA GLY A 266 1.19 0.30 12.23
C GLY A 266 1.70 -0.81 13.17
N SER A 267 0.92 -1.16 14.19
CA SER A 267 1.23 -2.10 15.26
C SER A 267 -0.03 -2.89 15.68
N LEU A 268 0.09 -3.77 16.67
CA LEU A 268 -1.04 -4.53 17.22
C LEU A 268 -1.92 -3.70 18.18
N ASP A 269 -2.01 -2.39 17.94
CA ASP A 269 -2.93 -1.49 18.61
C ASP A 269 -4.24 -1.38 17.84
N LEU A 270 -5.38 -1.45 18.51
CA LEU A 270 -6.71 -1.44 17.90
C LEU A 270 -7.64 -0.50 18.64
N ASN A 271 -8.15 0.52 17.95
CA ASN A 271 -9.24 1.35 18.48
C ASN A 271 -10.54 0.56 18.46
N VAL A 272 -11.35 0.69 19.54
CA VAL A 272 -12.67 0.07 19.62
C VAL A 272 -13.69 1.11 20.06
N VAL A 273 -14.72 1.30 19.24
CA VAL A 273 -15.80 2.25 19.48
C VAL A 273 -17.15 1.55 19.34
N VAL A 274 -18.00 1.70 20.34
CA VAL A 274 -19.40 1.26 20.28
C VAL A 274 -20.21 2.38 19.64
N VAL A 275 -21.03 2.03 18.67
CA VAL A 275 -21.89 2.93 17.89
C VAL A 275 -23.34 2.46 17.93
N GLU A 276 -24.29 3.38 17.86
CA GLU A 276 -25.71 3.08 17.95
C GLU A 276 -26.20 2.25 16.75
N ASP A 277 -25.83 2.66 15.55
CA ASP A 277 -26.30 2.08 14.30
C ASP A 277 -25.32 2.31 13.13
N ILE A 278 -25.75 1.92 11.92
CA ILE A 278 -24.99 2.12 10.70
C ILE A 278 -24.74 3.60 10.36
N HIS A 279 -25.65 4.51 10.72
CA HIS A 279 -25.48 5.94 10.45
C HIS A 279 -24.36 6.52 11.31
N ALA A 280 -24.35 6.14 12.60
CA ALA A 280 -23.27 6.52 13.52
C ALA A 280 -21.91 5.91 13.07
N ALA A 281 -21.90 4.67 12.56
CA ALA A 281 -20.72 4.04 12.02
C ALA A 281 -20.17 4.79 10.78
N ILE A 282 -21.04 5.11 9.81
CA ILE A 282 -20.68 5.85 8.60
C ILE A 282 -20.17 7.25 8.94
N GLU A 283 -20.82 7.94 9.90
CA GLU A 283 -20.36 9.26 10.34
C GLU A 283 -18.99 9.19 11.01
N HIS A 284 -18.75 8.17 11.84
CA HIS A 284 -17.42 7.92 12.43
C HIS A 284 -16.36 7.72 11.35
N ILE A 285 -16.63 6.87 10.35
CA ILE A 285 -15.72 6.62 9.22
C ILE A 285 -15.46 7.93 8.46
N ARG A 286 -16.50 8.74 8.20
CA ARG A 286 -16.37 10.03 7.52
C ARG A 286 -15.50 11.01 8.30
N GLN A 287 -15.57 10.99 9.63
CA GLN A 287 -14.84 11.90 10.51
C GLN A 287 -13.37 11.48 10.69
N TYR A 288 -13.08 10.19 10.83
CA TYR A 288 -11.76 9.69 11.26
C TYR A 288 -11.02 8.91 10.19
N GLY A 289 -11.71 8.35 9.19
CA GLY A 289 -11.14 7.57 8.12
C GLY A 289 -10.30 8.37 7.13
N THR A 290 -9.49 7.67 6.38
CA THR A 290 -8.60 8.22 5.34
C THR A 290 -9.04 7.86 3.91
N GLN A 291 -10.26 7.38 3.76
CA GLN A 291 -10.82 6.93 2.48
C GLN A 291 -10.05 5.76 1.84
N HIS A 292 -9.43 4.93 2.67
CA HIS A 292 -8.61 3.82 2.21
C HIS A 292 -9.43 2.53 2.02
N SER A 293 -9.72 1.83 3.10
CA SER A 293 -10.40 0.51 3.06
C SER A 293 -11.35 0.40 4.24
N GLU A 294 -12.61 0.18 3.95
CA GLU A 294 -13.67 0.16 4.95
C GLU A 294 -14.52 -1.10 4.79
N SER A 295 -14.91 -1.73 5.90
CA SER A 295 -15.66 -2.99 5.88
C SER A 295 -16.91 -2.93 6.77
N ILE A 296 -17.98 -3.58 6.33
CA ILE A 296 -19.14 -3.92 7.17
C ILE A 296 -19.27 -5.44 7.25
N LEU A 297 -19.55 -5.95 8.46
CA LEU A 297 -19.93 -7.32 8.71
C LEU A 297 -21.42 -7.36 9.07
N THR A 298 -22.25 -7.97 8.23
CA THR A 298 -23.72 -7.98 8.35
C THR A 298 -24.32 -9.12 7.56
N SER A 299 -25.47 -9.61 7.96
CA SER A 299 -26.34 -10.48 7.12
C SER A 299 -27.41 -9.69 6.38
N SER A 300 -27.59 -8.42 6.67
CA SER A 300 -28.58 -7.55 6.02
C SER A 300 -28.08 -7.01 4.68
N GLN A 301 -28.65 -7.49 3.57
CA GLN A 301 -28.34 -6.97 2.24
C GLN A 301 -28.65 -5.48 2.08
N ASN A 302 -29.67 -4.97 2.79
CA ASN A 302 -30.05 -3.56 2.74
C ASN A 302 -28.97 -2.69 3.39
N LEU A 303 -28.49 -3.08 4.59
CA LEU A 303 -27.42 -2.34 5.28
C LEU A 303 -26.08 -2.46 4.54
N ALA A 304 -25.76 -3.62 3.96
CA ALA A 304 -24.59 -3.78 3.11
C ALA A 304 -24.63 -2.81 1.92
N ARG A 305 -25.77 -2.70 1.22
CA ARG A 305 -25.94 -1.77 0.09
C ARG A 305 -25.88 -0.30 0.54
N GLN A 306 -26.49 0.01 1.68
CA GLN A 306 -26.42 1.35 2.27
C GLN A 306 -24.97 1.73 2.58
N PHE A 307 -24.21 0.85 3.22
CA PHE A 307 -22.78 1.05 3.53
C PHE A 307 -21.96 1.29 2.25
N ILE A 308 -22.11 0.44 1.23
CA ILE A 308 -21.41 0.59 -0.05
C ILE A 308 -21.71 1.96 -0.69
N ASN A 309 -22.95 2.41 -0.65
CA ASN A 309 -23.36 3.65 -1.32
C ASN A 309 -22.94 4.92 -0.56
N GLN A 310 -22.83 4.85 0.77
CA GLN A 310 -22.59 6.03 1.61
C GLN A 310 -21.14 6.18 2.08
N VAL A 311 -20.36 5.09 2.09
CA VAL A 311 -18.96 5.12 2.49
C VAL A 311 -18.08 5.47 1.29
N ASP A 312 -17.41 6.62 1.37
CA ASP A 312 -16.49 7.10 0.34
C ASP A 312 -15.07 6.63 0.64
N ALA A 313 -14.72 5.43 0.19
CA ALA A 313 -13.40 4.85 0.31
C ALA A 313 -12.89 4.26 -1.01
N ALA A 314 -11.59 4.03 -1.12
CA ALA A 314 -10.96 3.41 -2.28
C ALA A 314 -11.40 1.95 -2.44
N ALA A 315 -11.63 1.25 -1.32
CA ALA A 315 -12.19 -0.09 -1.29
C ALA A 315 -13.22 -0.22 -0.17
N VAL A 316 -14.39 -0.78 -0.49
CA VAL A 316 -15.49 -1.03 0.46
C VAL A 316 -15.83 -2.50 0.42
N TYR A 317 -15.86 -3.14 1.59
CA TYR A 317 -16.06 -4.57 1.75
C TYR A 317 -17.35 -4.90 2.49
N VAL A 318 -17.96 -6.01 2.11
CA VAL A 318 -19.04 -6.65 2.85
C VAL A 318 -18.57 -8.05 3.23
N ASN A 319 -18.57 -8.35 4.54
CA ASN A 319 -18.18 -9.65 5.09
C ASN A 319 -16.78 -10.12 4.67
N ALA A 320 -15.83 -9.18 4.52
CA ALA A 320 -14.46 -9.47 4.14
C ALA A 320 -13.46 -8.56 4.87
N SER A 321 -12.24 -9.03 4.99
CA SER A 321 -11.14 -8.31 5.60
C SER A 321 -10.66 -7.15 4.72
N THR A 322 -10.31 -6.02 5.34
CA THR A 322 -9.67 -4.88 4.66
C THR A 322 -8.32 -5.24 4.04
N ARG A 323 -7.71 -6.36 4.47
CA ARG A 323 -6.44 -6.89 3.93
C ARG A 323 -6.52 -7.30 2.46
N PHE A 324 -7.72 -7.46 1.90
CA PHE A 324 -7.89 -7.71 0.47
C PHE A 324 -7.59 -6.50 -0.43
N THR A 325 -7.39 -5.29 0.11
CA THR A 325 -6.96 -4.12 -0.68
C THR A 325 -5.50 -4.28 -1.10
N ASP A 326 -5.27 -5.09 -2.10
CA ASP A 326 -3.97 -5.53 -2.59
C ASP A 326 -4.06 -5.83 -4.08
N GLY A 327 -3.09 -5.36 -4.87
CA GLY A 327 -3.10 -5.52 -6.32
C GLY A 327 -3.06 -6.97 -6.77
N GLY A 328 -2.35 -7.84 -6.05
CA GLY A 328 -2.33 -9.28 -6.32
C GLY A 328 -3.70 -9.92 -6.05
N GLN A 329 -4.35 -9.54 -4.94
CA GLN A 329 -5.68 -10.05 -4.58
C GLN A 329 -6.77 -9.55 -5.55
N PHE A 330 -6.61 -8.36 -6.14
CA PHE A 330 -7.55 -7.80 -7.12
C PHE A 330 -7.27 -8.24 -8.56
N GLY A 331 -6.30 -9.12 -8.77
CA GLY A 331 -5.95 -9.61 -10.10
C GLY A 331 -5.19 -8.59 -10.97
N LEU A 332 -4.64 -7.53 -10.36
CA LEU A 332 -3.85 -6.52 -11.05
C LEU A 332 -2.38 -6.92 -11.23
N GLY A 333 -2.01 -8.10 -10.76
CA GLY A 333 -0.67 -8.67 -10.80
C GLY A 333 0.23 -8.15 -9.69
N SER A 334 0.59 -6.91 -9.75
CA SER A 334 1.38 -6.22 -8.73
C SER A 334 0.81 -4.83 -8.44
N GLU A 335 1.24 -4.21 -7.35
CA GLU A 335 0.89 -2.82 -7.07
C GLU A 335 2.12 -2.02 -6.63
N VAL A 336 2.11 -0.73 -6.97
CA VAL A 336 3.10 0.22 -6.47
C VAL A 336 2.62 0.86 -5.17
N ALA A 337 1.35 1.23 -5.11
CA ALA A 337 0.71 1.85 -3.95
C ALA A 337 -0.81 1.73 -4.04
N VAL A 338 -1.49 2.01 -2.94
CA VAL A 338 -2.94 2.22 -2.89
C VAL A 338 -3.21 3.73 -2.87
N SER A 339 -3.88 4.25 -3.90
CA SER A 339 -4.28 5.66 -3.96
C SER A 339 -5.65 5.87 -3.33
N THR A 340 -5.78 6.90 -2.51
CA THR A 340 -7.08 7.35 -1.97
C THR A 340 -7.66 8.54 -2.73
N GLN A 341 -6.95 9.06 -3.71
CA GLN A 341 -7.39 10.19 -4.53
C GLN A 341 -8.52 9.81 -5.48
N LYS A 342 -9.32 10.81 -5.86
CA LYS A 342 -10.38 10.69 -6.88
C LYS A 342 -9.95 11.13 -8.28
N LEU A 343 -8.75 11.68 -8.39
CA LEU A 343 -8.13 12.09 -9.64
C LEU A 343 -7.12 11.02 -10.07
N HIS A 344 -7.17 10.58 -11.32
CA HIS A 344 -6.41 9.48 -11.90
C HIS A 344 -6.78 8.13 -11.26
N ALA A 345 -5.82 7.34 -10.75
CA ALA A 345 -6.10 6.04 -10.14
C ALA A 345 -6.60 6.16 -8.71
N ARG A 346 -7.55 5.30 -8.33
CA ARG A 346 -8.03 5.13 -6.94
C ARG A 346 -8.01 3.65 -6.57
N GLY A 347 -7.57 3.32 -5.37
CA GLY A 347 -7.35 1.94 -4.94
C GLY A 347 -5.95 1.44 -5.27
N PRO A 348 -5.74 0.12 -5.30
CA PRO A 348 -4.47 -0.49 -5.71
C PRO A 348 -4.10 -0.09 -7.13
N MET A 349 -2.86 0.36 -7.32
CA MET A 349 -2.35 0.81 -8.62
C MET A 349 -1.47 -0.26 -9.24
N GLY A 350 -2.04 -1.03 -10.14
CA GLY A 350 -1.34 -1.98 -11.00
C GLY A 350 -0.81 -1.33 -12.28
N LEU A 351 -0.48 -2.15 -13.27
CA LEU A 351 0.15 -1.73 -14.51
C LEU A 351 -0.64 -0.66 -15.26
N GLU A 352 -1.96 -0.83 -15.44
CA GLU A 352 -2.80 0.13 -16.17
C GLU A 352 -2.80 1.51 -15.53
N ALA A 353 -2.87 1.57 -14.19
CA ALA A 353 -2.88 2.83 -13.45
C ALA A 353 -1.58 3.64 -13.60
N LEU A 354 -0.51 3.01 -14.07
CA LEU A 354 0.81 3.60 -14.21
C LEU A 354 1.16 3.94 -15.65
N THR A 355 0.20 3.80 -16.55
CA THR A 355 0.30 4.13 -17.96
C THR A 355 -0.73 5.18 -18.35
N SER A 356 -0.53 5.80 -19.50
CA SER A 356 -1.51 6.66 -20.13
C SER A 356 -1.79 6.20 -21.56
N TYR A 357 -2.82 6.71 -22.17
CA TYR A 357 -3.22 6.37 -23.53
C TYR A 357 -2.99 7.54 -24.48
N LYS A 358 -2.92 7.23 -25.77
CA LYS A 358 -2.98 8.19 -26.86
C LYS A 358 -4.10 7.82 -27.82
N TRP A 359 -4.76 8.81 -28.37
CA TRP A 359 -5.71 8.61 -29.46
C TRP A 359 -4.94 8.43 -30.76
N VAL A 360 -5.25 7.39 -31.52
CA VAL A 360 -4.74 7.17 -32.87
C VAL A 360 -5.89 7.33 -33.83
N CYS A 361 -5.76 8.28 -34.74
CA CYS A 361 -6.76 8.55 -35.79
C CYS A 361 -6.10 8.30 -37.14
N GLU A 362 -6.63 7.36 -37.89
CA GLU A 362 -6.20 7.05 -39.24
C GLU A 362 -7.28 7.52 -40.22
N GLY A 363 -6.90 8.19 -41.27
CA GLY A 363 -7.84 8.70 -42.26
C GLY A 363 -7.21 8.82 -43.64
N GLU A 364 -8.05 8.88 -44.69
CA GLU A 364 -7.65 9.08 -46.06
C GLU A 364 -7.72 10.57 -46.41
N TYR A 365 -6.79 11.38 -45.87
CA TYR A 365 -6.77 12.84 -46.04
C TYR A 365 -8.07 13.53 -45.61
N THR A 366 -8.73 12.94 -44.61
CA THR A 366 -10.01 13.40 -44.07
C THR A 366 -9.86 14.76 -43.39
N VAL A 367 -10.72 15.71 -43.70
CA VAL A 367 -10.75 17.04 -43.08
C VAL A 367 -12.00 17.20 -42.21
N ARG A 368 -11.87 17.92 -41.10
CA ARG A 368 -13.01 18.33 -40.28
C ARG A 368 -13.78 19.43 -41.03
N LYS A 369 -15.10 19.25 -41.28
CA LYS A 369 -16.01 20.23 -41.78
C LYS A 369 -16.44 21.24 -40.72
#